data_24895faf597e5578a4dd84eda1b817f3
#
_entry.id   24895faf597e5578a4dd84eda1b817f3
#
_cell.length_a   1.000
_cell.length_b   1.000
_cell.length_c   1.000
_cell.angle_alpha   90.00
_cell.angle_beta   90.00
_cell.angle_gamma   90.00
#
_symmetry.space_group_name_H-M   'P 1'
#
loop_
_entity.id
_entity.type
_entity.pdbx_description
1 polymer ?
#
loop_
_entity_poly.entity_id
_entity_poly.type
_entity_poly.pdbx_seq_one_letter_code
_entity_poly.pdbx_strand_id
1 'polypeptide(L)'
;WVQSQIMDSAYKFQKEVETNERTIVGVNRYLEKETEDTEETTKLNEQSIKKQINKLSILRHKRPKITDYLDKIEQKANTDENLMPYIIEAVSAKVTIGEICNSLRKVWGEYKPKTIL
;
A
#
# COMPACT_ATOMS: atom_id res chain seq x y z
N TRP A 1 18.32 -25.04 3.90
CA TRP A 1 19.77 -24.83 3.95
C TRP A 1 20.24 -23.75 2.97
N VAL A 2 19.96 -23.87 1.65
CA VAL A 2 20.40 -22.89 0.64
C VAL A 2 19.92 -21.47 0.98
N GLN A 3 18.66 -21.29 1.34
CA GLN A 3 18.10 -19.99 1.72
C GLN A 3 18.79 -19.38 2.94
N SER A 4 19.09 -20.20 3.95
CA SER A 4 19.84 -19.77 5.14
C SER A 4 21.24 -19.27 4.76
N GLN A 5 21.95 -19.98 3.87
CA GLN A 5 23.29 -19.58 3.41
C GLN A 5 23.27 -18.25 2.64
N ILE A 6 22.23 -18.03 1.84
CA ILE A 6 22.05 -16.74 1.12
C ILE A 6 21.83 -15.61 2.11
N MET A 7 20.99 -15.81 3.14
CA MET A 7 20.73 -14.80 4.16
C MET A 7 21.97 -14.49 4.99
N ASP A 8 22.69 -15.52 5.44
CA ASP A 8 23.94 -15.35 6.20
C ASP A 8 24.98 -14.58 5.38
N SER A 9 25.10 -14.90 4.09
CA SER A 9 25.99 -14.17 3.16
C SER A 9 25.56 -12.70 2.98
N ALA A 10 24.28 -12.45 2.81
CA ALA A 10 23.74 -11.09 2.67
C ALA A 10 23.95 -10.27 3.94
N TYR A 11 23.70 -10.86 5.11
CA TYR A 11 23.95 -10.22 6.41
C TYR A 11 25.44 -9.90 6.60
N LYS A 12 26.32 -10.85 6.29
CA LYS A 12 27.78 -10.62 6.37
C LYS A 12 28.22 -9.49 5.44
N PHE A 13 27.73 -9.47 4.22
CA PHE A 13 28.01 -8.41 3.25
C PHE A 13 27.58 -7.04 3.80
N GLN A 14 26.33 -6.94 4.29
CA GLN A 14 25.81 -5.71 4.86
C GLN A 14 26.65 -5.22 6.03
N LYS A 15 27.02 -6.12 6.93
CA LYS A 15 27.87 -5.80 8.08
C LYS A 15 29.26 -5.29 7.65
N GLU A 16 29.90 -5.92 6.66
CA GLU A 16 31.19 -5.49 6.13
C GLU A 16 31.12 -4.08 5.52
N VAL A 17 29.98 -3.71 4.89
CA VAL A 17 29.75 -2.36 4.36
C VAL A 17 29.59 -1.35 5.50
N GLU A 18 28.80 -1.66 6.52
CA GLU A 18 28.56 -0.80 7.69
C GLU A 18 29.80 -0.56 8.52
N THR A 19 30.64 -1.60 8.70
CA THR A 19 31.92 -1.49 9.43
C THR A 19 33.03 -0.88 8.59
N ASN A 20 32.80 -0.52 7.33
CA ASN A 20 33.79 -0.05 6.37
C ASN A 20 34.92 -1.07 6.05
N GLU A 21 34.76 -2.35 6.36
CA GLU A 21 35.66 -3.41 5.92
C GLU A 21 35.55 -3.63 4.41
N ARG A 22 34.36 -3.42 3.84
CA ARG A 22 34.10 -3.45 2.40
C ARG A 22 33.80 -2.05 1.91
N THR A 23 34.57 -1.59 0.91
CA THR A 23 34.35 -0.28 0.29
C THR A 23 33.46 -0.40 -0.93
N ILE A 24 32.35 0.36 -0.92
CA ILE A 24 31.50 0.57 -2.08
C ILE A 24 31.53 2.07 -2.40
N VAL A 25 32.07 2.41 -3.57
CA VAL A 25 32.20 3.80 -4.02
C VAL A 25 30.81 4.42 -4.17
N GLY A 26 30.61 5.61 -3.61
CA GLY A 26 29.34 6.31 -3.64
C GLY A 26 28.29 5.80 -2.62
N VAL A 27 28.66 4.81 -1.78
CA VAL A 27 27.76 4.28 -0.72
C VAL A 27 28.35 4.49 0.67
N ASN A 28 29.57 4.03 0.93
CA ASN A 28 30.24 4.22 2.21
C ASN A 28 31.61 4.92 2.11
N ARG A 29 32.12 5.08 0.88
CA ARG A 29 33.31 5.90 0.60
C ARG A 29 33.15 6.70 -0.68
N TYR A 30 33.89 7.82 -0.76
CA TYR A 30 33.86 8.74 -1.90
C TYR A 30 32.45 9.26 -2.19
N LEU A 31 31.73 9.55 -1.12
CA LEU A 31 30.43 10.23 -1.20
C LEU A 31 30.66 11.65 -1.71
N GLU A 32 29.89 12.07 -2.71
CA GLU A 32 29.75 13.48 -3.01
C GLU A 32 29.11 14.15 -1.78
N LYS A 33 29.61 15.34 -1.42
CA LYS A 33 28.93 16.12 -0.39
C LYS A 33 27.53 16.40 -0.92
N GLU A 34 26.53 15.81 -0.26
CA GLU A 34 25.14 16.20 -0.50
C GLU A 34 25.09 17.72 -0.36
N THR A 35 24.98 18.42 -1.49
CA THR A 35 24.32 19.71 -1.44
C THR A 35 22.93 19.40 -0.94
N GLU A 36 22.57 19.97 0.20
CA GLU A 36 21.24 19.87 0.77
C GLU A 36 20.21 20.48 -0.22
N ASP A 37 20.04 19.86 -1.39
CA ASP A 37 18.80 19.92 -2.12
C ASP A 37 17.82 19.05 -1.33
N THR A 38 17.40 19.57 -0.18
CA THR A 38 16.22 19.12 0.49
C THR A 38 15.08 19.25 -0.53
N GLU A 39 14.84 18.15 -1.28
CA GLU A 39 13.59 18.05 -2.01
C GLU A 39 12.51 18.42 -1.03
N GLU A 40 11.87 19.57 -1.24
CA GLU A 40 10.77 20.01 -0.40
C GLU A 40 9.72 18.89 -0.44
N THR A 41 9.74 18.03 0.57
CA THR A 41 8.70 17.02 0.73
C THR A 41 7.38 17.75 0.72
N THR A 42 6.54 17.43 -0.25
CA THR A 42 5.24 18.07 -0.44
C THR A 42 4.45 18.01 0.87
N LYS A 43 4.40 19.12 1.61
CA LYS A 43 3.68 19.20 2.87
C LYS A 43 2.18 19.05 2.58
N LEU A 44 1.59 18.01 3.15
CA LEU A 44 0.15 17.79 3.06
C LEU A 44 -0.60 18.99 3.65
N ASN A 45 -1.48 19.59 2.86
CA ASN A 45 -2.30 20.70 3.31
C ASN A 45 -3.44 20.17 4.19
N GLU A 46 -3.34 20.41 5.51
CA GLU A 46 -4.34 19.98 6.50
C GLU A 46 -5.76 20.43 6.17
N GLN A 47 -5.92 21.62 5.61
CA GLN A 47 -7.24 22.12 5.22
C GLN A 47 -7.85 21.28 4.09
N SER A 48 -7.02 20.82 3.14
CA SER A 48 -7.48 19.93 2.06
C SER A 48 -7.90 18.58 2.61
N ILE A 49 -7.18 18.04 3.59
CA ILE A 49 -7.53 16.81 4.29
C ILE A 49 -8.88 16.97 5.00
N LYS A 50 -9.05 18.02 5.79
CA LYS A 50 -10.31 18.30 6.51
C LYS A 50 -11.49 18.46 5.55
N LYS A 51 -11.29 19.17 4.43
CA LYS A 51 -12.31 19.31 3.37
C LYS A 51 -12.71 17.97 2.78
N GLN A 52 -11.75 17.09 2.52
CA GLN A 52 -12.02 15.75 1.96
C GLN A 52 -12.77 14.85 2.95
N ILE A 53 -12.38 14.84 4.22
CA ILE A 53 -13.08 14.10 5.28
C ILE A 53 -14.54 14.55 5.38
N ASN A 54 -14.77 15.86 5.37
CA ASN A 54 -16.14 16.43 5.45
C ASN A 54 -16.97 16.03 4.20
N LYS A 55 -16.40 16.11 2.99
CA LYS A 55 -17.07 15.65 1.77
C LYS A 55 -17.48 14.19 1.85
N LEU A 56 -16.60 13.32 2.34
CA LEU A 56 -16.89 11.89 2.52
C LEU A 56 -17.99 11.64 3.56
N SER A 57 -17.98 12.39 4.67
CA SER A 57 -19.03 12.33 5.68
C SER A 57 -20.38 12.67 5.10
N ILE A 58 -20.49 13.80 4.38
CA ILE A 58 -21.72 14.24 3.73
C ILE A 58 -22.19 13.21 2.70
N LEU A 59 -21.28 12.67 1.88
CA LEU A 59 -21.60 11.66 0.89
C LEU A 59 -22.20 10.39 1.54
N ARG A 60 -21.59 9.91 2.63
CA ARG A 60 -22.07 8.73 3.35
C ARG A 60 -23.46 8.92 3.95
N HIS A 61 -23.80 10.12 4.42
CA HIS A 61 -25.13 10.43 4.95
C HIS A 61 -26.22 10.54 3.85
N LYS A 62 -25.83 11.01 2.67
CA LYS A 62 -26.79 11.28 1.56
C LYS A 62 -27.00 10.13 0.59
N ARG A 63 -26.11 9.12 0.59
CA ARG A 63 -26.20 7.99 -0.34
C ARG A 63 -27.22 6.94 0.11
N PRO A 64 -27.76 6.12 -0.81
CA PRO A 64 -28.62 4.99 -0.47
C PRO A 64 -27.86 3.92 0.31
N LYS A 65 -28.59 2.92 0.80
CA LYS A 65 -28.01 1.73 1.44
C LYS A 65 -27.11 1.00 0.45
N ILE A 66 -25.85 0.74 0.82
CA ILE A 66 -24.82 0.19 -0.06
C ILE A 66 -24.52 -1.31 0.17
N THR A 67 -25.14 -1.91 1.19
CA THR A 67 -24.86 -3.28 1.63
C THR A 67 -24.99 -4.27 0.48
N ASP A 68 -26.07 -4.16 -0.29
CA ASP A 68 -26.38 -5.09 -1.39
C ASP A 68 -25.33 -5.07 -2.50
N TYR A 69 -24.70 -3.90 -2.76
CA TYR A 69 -23.61 -3.77 -3.74
C TYR A 69 -22.31 -4.41 -3.22
N LEU A 70 -22.02 -4.25 -1.93
CA LEU A 70 -20.83 -4.84 -1.32
C LEU A 70 -20.97 -6.37 -1.23
N ASP A 71 -22.16 -6.87 -0.84
CA ASP A 71 -22.45 -8.29 -0.78
C ASP A 71 -22.34 -8.96 -2.16
N LYS A 72 -22.81 -8.30 -3.22
CA LYS A 72 -22.60 -8.77 -4.60
C LYS A 72 -21.12 -8.89 -4.94
N ILE A 73 -20.32 -7.88 -4.60
CA ILE A 73 -18.86 -7.91 -4.86
C ILE A 73 -18.22 -9.07 -4.07
N GLU A 74 -18.55 -9.26 -2.79
CA GLU A 74 -18.03 -10.35 -1.95
C GLU A 74 -18.41 -11.73 -2.53
N GLN A 75 -19.66 -11.92 -2.98
CA GLN A 75 -20.09 -13.16 -3.61
C GLN A 75 -19.33 -13.44 -4.91
N LYS A 76 -19.21 -12.45 -5.79
CA LYS A 76 -18.55 -12.59 -7.09
C LYS A 76 -17.05 -12.72 -6.99
N ALA A 77 -16.42 -12.14 -5.96
CA ALA A 77 -15.01 -12.29 -5.69
C ALA A 77 -14.58 -13.73 -5.33
N ASN A 78 -15.54 -14.60 -4.98
CA ASN A 78 -15.30 -16.03 -4.78
C ASN A 78 -15.46 -16.86 -6.07
N THR A 79 -15.71 -16.23 -7.21
CA THR A 79 -15.88 -16.87 -8.52
C THR A 79 -14.85 -16.35 -9.51
N ASP A 80 -14.76 -16.96 -10.68
CA ASP A 80 -13.90 -16.50 -11.79
C ASP A 80 -14.58 -15.43 -12.66
N GLU A 81 -15.72 -14.86 -12.22
CA GLU A 81 -16.40 -13.83 -12.96
C GLU A 81 -15.66 -12.50 -12.95
N ASN A 82 -15.81 -11.72 -14.02
CA ASN A 82 -15.27 -10.38 -14.08
C ASN A 82 -15.95 -9.45 -13.06
N LEU A 83 -15.19 -8.93 -12.11
CA LEU A 83 -15.70 -8.05 -11.04
C LEU A 83 -16.00 -6.62 -11.50
N MET A 84 -15.46 -6.18 -12.64
CA MET A 84 -15.57 -4.78 -13.07
C MET A 84 -17.01 -4.28 -13.23
N PRO A 85 -17.98 -5.02 -13.79
CA PRO A 85 -19.37 -4.57 -13.85
C PRO A 85 -19.96 -4.27 -12.47
N TYR A 86 -19.72 -5.12 -11.49
CA TYR A 86 -20.22 -4.97 -10.10
C TYR A 86 -19.56 -3.79 -9.39
N ILE A 87 -18.26 -3.55 -9.62
CA ILE A 87 -17.53 -2.39 -9.09
C ILE A 87 -18.08 -1.09 -9.70
N ILE A 88 -18.37 -1.06 -11.01
CA ILE A 88 -18.94 0.11 -11.68
C ILE A 88 -20.33 0.41 -11.09
N GLU A 89 -21.17 -0.60 -10.89
CA GLU A 89 -22.48 -0.46 -10.27
C GLU A 89 -22.37 0.12 -8.85
N ALA A 90 -21.47 -0.39 -8.03
CA ALA A 90 -21.20 0.09 -6.68
C ALA A 90 -20.71 1.54 -6.66
N VAL A 91 -19.77 1.91 -7.52
CA VAL A 91 -19.27 3.29 -7.65
C VAL A 91 -20.39 4.25 -8.07
N SER A 92 -21.27 3.82 -9.00
CA SER A 92 -22.44 4.60 -9.42
C SER A 92 -23.39 4.86 -8.24
N ALA A 93 -23.52 3.89 -7.31
CA ALA A 93 -24.26 4.00 -6.05
C ALA A 93 -23.50 4.78 -4.94
N LYS A 94 -22.35 5.40 -5.27
CA LYS A 94 -21.52 6.18 -4.33
C LYS A 94 -20.84 5.33 -3.24
N VAL A 95 -20.57 4.07 -3.52
CA VAL A 95 -19.68 3.26 -2.68
C VAL A 95 -18.25 3.80 -2.82
N THR A 96 -17.54 3.94 -1.72
CA THR A 96 -16.16 4.46 -1.72
C THR A 96 -15.16 3.34 -2.03
N ILE A 97 -14.00 3.72 -2.56
CA ILE A 97 -12.91 2.76 -2.84
C ILE A 97 -12.50 1.97 -1.59
N GLY A 98 -12.45 2.62 -0.42
CA GLY A 98 -12.11 1.95 0.83
C GLY A 98 -13.13 0.87 1.23
N GLU A 99 -14.42 1.08 0.97
CA GLU A 99 -15.46 0.10 1.24
C GLU A 99 -15.36 -1.09 0.28
N ILE A 100 -15.12 -0.86 -1.00
CA ILE A 100 -14.89 -1.91 -2.00
C ILE A 100 -13.64 -2.73 -1.63
N CYS A 101 -12.52 -2.07 -1.35
CA CYS A 101 -11.30 -2.76 -0.95
C CYS A 101 -11.45 -3.56 0.34
N ASN A 102 -12.22 -3.07 1.31
CA ASN A 102 -12.49 -3.80 2.55
C ASN A 102 -13.32 -5.06 2.29
N SER A 103 -14.31 -5.01 1.40
CA SER A 103 -15.06 -6.20 0.98
C SER A 103 -14.18 -7.23 0.29
N LEU A 104 -13.29 -6.80 -0.60
CA LEU A 104 -12.33 -7.69 -1.25
C LEU A 104 -11.31 -8.29 -0.27
N ARG A 105 -10.86 -7.52 0.75
CA ARG A 105 -9.98 -8.05 1.81
C ARG A 105 -10.64 -9.13 2.66
N LYS A 106 -11.94 -9.05 2.89
CA LYS A 106 -12.65 -10.11 3.61
C LYS A 106 -12.60 -11.44 2.86
N VAL A 107 -12.63 -11.41 1.53
CA VAL A 107 -12.64 -12.60 0.69
C VAL A 107 -11.22 -13.13 0.46
N TRP A 108 -10.30 -12.26 0.06
CA TRP A 108 -8.94 -12.65 -0.36
C TRP A 108 -7.87 -12.50 0.73
N GLY A 109 -8.18 -11.77 1.81
CA GLY A 109 -7.21 -11.41 2.83
C GLY A 109 -6.21 -10.35 2.36
N GLU A 110 -5.11 -10.26 3.07
CA GLU A 110 -3.97 -9.37 2.74
C GLU A 110 -2.73 -10.21 2.49
N TYR A 111 -2.01 -9.87 1.43
CA TYR A 111 -0.71 -10.48 1.18
C TYR A 111 0.29 -10.08 2.27
N LYS A 112 0.77 -11.07 3.00
CA LYS A 112 1.88 -10.90 3.93
C LYS A 112 3.11 -11.58 3.32
N PRO A 113 4.15 -10.83 2.95
CA PRO A 113 5.39 -11.46 2.51
C PRO A 113 5.89 -12.37 3.62
N LYS A 114 6.25 -13.60 3.27
CA LYS A 114 6.92 -14.49 4.22
C LYS A 114 8.29 -13.90 4.50
N THR A 115 8.43 -13.18 5.60
CA THR A 115 9.74 -12.84 6.13
C THR A 115 10.34 -14.13 6.63
N ILE A 116 11.25 -14.69 5.85
CA ILE A 116 12.07 -15.82 6.31
C ILE A 116 13.14 -15.16 7.19
N LEU A 117 12.92 -15.21 8.50
CA LEU A 117 13.95 -14.92 9.50
C LEU A 117 14.86 -16.14 9.61
#